data_7f08f4f55e453a5301e0013eaf434d83
#
_entry.id   7f08f4f55e453a5301e0013eaf434d83
#
_cell.length_a   1.000
_cell.length_b   1.000
_cell.length_c   1.000
_cell.angle_alpha   90.00
_cell.angle_beta   90.00
_cell.angle_gamma   90.00
#
_symmetry.space_group_name_H-M   'P 1'
#
loop_
_entity.id
_entity.type
_entity.pdbx_description
1 polymer ?
#
loop_
_entity_poly.entity_id
_entity_poly.type
_entity_poly.pdbx_seq_one_letter_code
_entity_poly.pdbx_strand_id
1 'polypeptide(L)'
;MKLHYLPEQRPRIFRRVLGVLVAAMISAASANAAADGFLTPTGLGVTAASGKQSKLYGLAAYWDSVCTCAPLAEYGLGVRIYGQIAYWQGNERPTDFPFLWEASVTPTLRWTGPAIGEAAFFAEAGLGVSALSATRLNETRHFASTFQFNEHFGAGFAFGPKHRYELAAYLRHVSNGSIKEPNDGNTFVGGVFRIALD
;
A
#
# COMPACT_ATOMS: atom_id res chain seq x y z
N MET A 1 33.19 9.45 -34.24
CA MET A 1 33.38 9.26 -32.81
C MET A 1 32.13 8.52 -32.27
N LYS A 2 32.20 7.18 -32.11
CA LYS A 2 31.06 6.35 -31.66
C LYS A 2 31.09 6.33 -30.14
N LEU A 3 30.07 6.93 -29.51
CA LEU A 3 29.83 6.78 -28.07
C LEU A 3 29.39 5.32 -27.80
N HIS A 4 30.24 4.56 -27.10
CA HIS A 4 29.89 3.26 -26.56
C HIS A 4 28.88 3.46 -25.42
N TYR A 5 27.67 3.00 -25.64
CA TYR A 5 26.63 2.87 -24.60
C TYR A 5 27.09 1.74 -23.65
N LEU A 6 27.47 2.09 -22.42
CA LEU A 6 27.71 1.10 -21.36
C LEU A 6 26.35 0.59 -20.88
N PRO A 7 26.14 -0.72 -20.80
CA PRO A 7 24.90 -1.26 -20.24
C PRO A 7 24.83 -0.90 -18.75
N GLU A 8 23.79 -0.16 -18.38
CA GLU A 8 23.47 0.23 -17.02
C GLU A 8 23.25 -1.03 -16.16
N GLN A 9 24.23 -1.36 -15.34
CA GLN A 9 24.13 -2.45 -14.36
C GLN A 9 23.18 -2.00 -13.25
N ARG A 10 21.86 -2.15 -13.47
CA ARG A 10 20.86 -1.98 -12.39
C ARG A 10 21.19 -2.97 -11.27
N PRO A 11 21.31 -2.51 -10.02
CA PRO A 11 21.87 -3.32 -8.94
C PRO A 11 21.00 -4.55 -8.66
N ARG A 12 21.50 -5.72 -8.99
CA ARG A 12 20.91 -7.03 -8.64
C ARG A 12 20.67 -7.18 -7.12
N ILE A 13 21.35 -6.36 -6.34
CA ILE A 13 21.21 -6.25 -4.87
C ILE A 13 19.82 -5.78 -4.47
N PHE A 14 19.26 -4.75 -5.12
CA PHE A 14 17.93 -4.23 -4.77
C PHE A 14 16.83 -5.28 -4.94
N ARG A 15 16.88 -6.08 -6.03
CA ARG A 15 15.91 -7.17 -6.27
C ARG A 15 16.03 -8.29 -5.22
N ARG A 16 17.23 -8.60 -4.72
CA ARG A 16 17.45 -9.61 -3.69
C ARG A 16 16.98 -9.15 -2.31
N VAL A 17 17.29 -7.91 -1.94
CA VAL A 17 16.83 -7.32 -0.66
C VAL A 17 15.32 -7.19 -0.63
N LEU A 18 14.69 -6.76 -1.72
CA LEU A 18 13.24 -6.65 -1.86
C LEU A 18 12.57 -8.03 -1.73
N GLY A 19 13.10 -9.06 -2.40
CA GLY A 19 12.59 -10.43 -2.32
C GLY A 19 12.69 -11.03 -0.91
N VAL A 20 13.77 -10.75 -0.17
CA VAL A 20 13.95 -11.21 1.21
C VAL A 20 12.99 -10.50 2.16
N LEU A 21 12.75 -9.19 2.00
CA LEU A 21 11.80 -8.43 2.82
C LEU A 21 10.37 -8.90 2.60
N VAL A 22 9.96 -9.14 1.35
CA VAL A 22 8.62 -9.68 1.03
C VAL A 22 8.46 -11.09 1.58
N ALA A 23 9.45 -11.97 1.41
CA ALA A 23 9.40 -13.33 1.93
C ALA A 23 9.37 -13.35 3.47
N ALA A 24 10.15 -12.47 4.14
CA ALA A 24 10.15 -12.34 5.59
C ALA A 24 8.80 -11.82 6.12
N MET A 25 8.18 -10.83 5.44
CA MET A 25 6.85 -10.33 5.83
C MET A 25 5.75 -11.36 5.64
N ILE A 26 5.78 -12.13 4.55
CA ILE A 26 4.81 -13.22 4.29
C ILE A 26 5.00 -14.36 5.30
N SER A 27 6.24 -14.74 5.61
CA SER A 27 6.54 -15.81 6.57
C SER A 27 6.18 -15.41 8.00
N ALA A 28 6.36 -14.14 8.39
CA ALA A 28 5.96 -13.63 9.70
C ALA A 28 4.43 -13.61 9.86
N ALA A 29 3.69 -13.30 8.79
CA ALA A 29 2.24 -13.32 8.78
C ALA A 29 1.67 -14.75 8.94
N SER A 30 2.36 -15.75 8.41
CA SER A 30 1.89 -17.16 8.47
C SER A 30 2.21 -17.86 9.81
N ALA A 31 3.15 -17.37 10.61
CA ALA A 31 3.62 -18.07 11.81
C ALA A 31 2.76 -17.87 13.07
N ASN A 32 1.90 -16.82 13.15
CA ASN A 32 1.16 -16.47 14.36
C ASN A 32 -0.34 -16.20 14.16
N ALA A 33 -0.91 -16.46 12.99
CA ALA A 33 -2.35 -16.40 12.81
C ALA A 33 -3.01 -17.62 13.43
N ALA A 34 -3.25 -17.60 14.74
CA ALA A 34 -4.34 -18.41 15.31
C ALA A 34 -5.61 -18.05 14.53
N ALA A 35 -6.27 -19.05 13.95
CA ALA A 35 -7.32 -18.87 12.93
C ALA A 35 -8.45 -17.89 13.33
N ASP A 36 -8.70 -17.70 14.62
CA ASP A 36 -9.76 -16.82 15.14
C ASP A 36 -9.40 -15.31 15.09
N GLY A 37 -8.13 -14.93 15.16
CA GLY A 37 -7.70 -13.52 15.16
C GLY A 37 -7.64 -12.88 13.78
N PHE A 38 -7.44 -13.66 12.71
CA PHE A 38 -7.34 -13.14 11.34
C PHE A 38 -8.70 -12.79 10.71
N LEU A 39 -9.79 -13.36 11.22
CA LEU A 39 -11.13 -13.10 10.69
C LEU A 39 -11.70 -11.75 11.16
N THR A 40 -11.16 -11.17 12.25
CA THR A 40 -11.64 -9.90 12.80
C THR A 40 -10.63 -8.79 12.55
N PRO A 41 -10.93 -7.80 11.69
CA PRO A 41 -10.04 -6.66 11.48
C PRO A 41 -9.95 -5.82 12.76
N THR A 42 -8.79 -5.23 13.03
CA THR A 42 -8.58 -4.29 14.13
C THR A 42 -9.10 -2.89 13.80
N GLY A 43 -9.40 -2.62 12.53
CA GLY A 43 -10.01 -1.36 12.14
C GLY A 43 -10.40 -1.27 10.67
N LEU A 44 -11.10 -0.19 10.37
CA LEU A 44 -11.59 0.14 9.03
C LEU A 44 -11.06 1.50 8.59
N GLY A 45 -11.00 1.72 7.28
CA GLY A 45 -10.55 2.99 6.75
C GLY A 45 -11.18 3.34 5.41
N VAL A 46 -11.16 4.64 5.11
CA VAL A 46 -11.55 5.21 3.82
C VAL A 46 -10.39 6.00 3.24
N THR A 47 -10.18 5.88 1.95
CA THR A 47 -9.10 6.55 1.23
C THR A 47 -9.67 7.37 0.09
N ALA A 48 -9.16 8.58 -0.08
CA ALA A 48 -9.40 9.40 -1.27
C ALA A 48 -8.07 9.97 -1.76
N ALA A 49 -7.76 9.73 -3.03
CA ALA A 49 -6.49 10.14 -3.61
C ALA A 49 -6.63 10.54 -5.08
N SER A 50 -5.68 11.35 -5.56
CA SER A 50 -5.55 11.74 -6.96
C SER A 50 -4.25 11.19 -7.54
N GLY A 51 -4.33 10.63 -8.73
CA GLY A 51 -3.21 10.20 -9.52
C GLY A 51 -3.17 10.91 -10.87
N LYS A 52 -2.19 10.55 -11.70
CA LYS A 52 -2.13 11.10 -13.05
C LYS A 52 -3.33 10.63 -13.86
N GLN A 53 -4.20 11.58 -14.26
CA GLN A 53 -5.44 11.37 -15.03
C GLN A 53 -6.43 10.41 -14.35
N SER A 54 -6.42 10.33 -13.01
CA SER A 54 -7.26 9.40 -12.27
C SER A 54 -7.52 9.87 -10.83
N LYS A 55 -8.59 9.33 -10.25
CA LYS A 55 -8.92 9.42 -8.84
C LYS A 55 -9.09 8.02 -8.27
N LEU A 56 -8.78 7.86 -6.99
CA LEU A 56 -8.95 6.62 -6.25
C LEU A 56 -9.82 6.88 -5.03
N TYR A 57 -10.81 6.01 -4.82
CA TYR A 57 -11.64 5.96 -3.63
C TYR A 57 -11.60 4.53 -3.10
N GLY A 58 -11.19 4.33 -1.85
CA GLY A 58 -10.95 3.01 -1.28
C GLY A 58 -11.66 2.81 0.05
N LEU A 59 -12.06 1.57 0.29
CA LEU A 59 -12.46 1.04 1.60
C LEU A 59 -11.42 0.00 2.00
N ALA A 60 -10.93 0.08 3.24
CA ALA A 60 -9.92 -0.82 3.76
C ALA A 60 -10.34 -1.41 5.10
N ALA A 61 -9.95 -2.65 5.32
CA ALA A 61 -9.84 -3.24 6.64
C ALA A 61 -8.35 -3.43 6.96
N TYR A 62 -7.97 -3.32 8.24
CA TYR A 62 -6.60 -3.52 8.64
C TYR A 62 -6.49 -4.40 9.89
N TRP A 63 -5.38 -5.10 9.98
CA TRP A 63 -5.03 -5.97 11.09
C TRP A 63 -3.69 -5.52 11.65
N ASP A 64 -3.72 -5.09 12.91
CA ASP A 64 -2.53 -4.71 13.65
C ASP A 64 -1.91 -5.92 14.36
N SER A 65 -0.63 -5.79 14.73
CA SER A 65 0.06 -6.78 15.58
C SER A 65 0.09 -8.19 15.00
N VAL A 66 0.07 -8.31 13.67
CA VAL A 66 0.15 -9.60 12.97
C VAL A 66 1.49 -10.31 13.27
N CYS A 67 2.49 -9.56 13.75
CA CYS A 67 3.74 -10.10 14.28
C CYS A 67 4.13 -9.33 15.54
N THR A 68 4.22 -10.01 16.67
CA THR A 68 4.87 -9.53 17.91
C THR A 68 6.37 -9.80 17.83
N CYS A 69 7.03 -9.17 16.85
CA CYS A 69 8.49 -9.26 16.72
C CYS A 69 9.13 -8.38 17.80
N ALA A 70 9.50 -8.96 18.95
CA ALA A 70 10.06 -8.24 20.08
C ALA A 70 11.16 -7.22 19.71
N PRO A 71 12.11 -7.51 18.79
CA PRO A 71 13.12 -6.54 18.37
C PRO A 71 12.53 -5.30 17.68
N LEU A 72 11.39 -5.40 17.00
CA LEU A 72 10.78 -4.27 16.33
C LEU A 72 10.01 -3.36 17.32
N ALA A 73 9.40 -3.96 18.34
CA ALA A 73 8.63 -3.24 19.35
C ALA A 73 9.50 -2.28 20.18
N GLU A 74 10.76 -2.62 20.44
CA GLU A 74 11.74 -1.76 21.15
C GLU A 74 12.00 -0.43 20.42
N TYR A 75 11.81 -0.41 19.08
CA TYR A 75 11.96 0.78 18.25
C TYR A 75 10.64 1.46 17.90
N GLY A 76 9.53 1.06 18.54
CA GLY A 76 8.19 1.56 18.23
C GLY A 76 7.67 1.11 16.85
N LEU A 77 8.23 0.02 16.32
CA LEU A 77 7.84 -0.56 15.03
C LEU A 77 6.86 -1.70 15.22
N GLY A 78 5.81 -1.72 14.40
CA GLY A 78 4.84 -2.79 14.32
C GLY A 78 4.54 -3.18 12.88
N VAL A 79 3.90 -4.32 12.69
CA VAL A 79 3.44 -4.79 11.38
C VAL A 79 1.93 -4.71 11.32
N ARG A 80 1.42 -4.05 10.27
CA ARG A 80 0.00 -3.93 9.94
C ARG A 80 -0.23 -4.55 8.57
N ILE A 81 -1.33 -5.28 8.39
CA ILE A 81 -1.77 -5.72 7.07
C ILE A 81 -2.99 -4.90 6.67
N TYR A 82 -2.99 -4.36 5.46
CA TYR A 82 -4.15 -3.75 4.83
C TYR A 82 -4.75 -4.70 3.79
N GLY A 83 -6.09 -4.91 3.88
CA GLY A 83 -6.91 -5.38 2.76
C GLY A 83 -7.73 -4.20 2.26
N GLN A 84 -7.66 -3.87 0.98
CA GLN A 84 -8.39 -2.73 0.41
C GLN A 84 -9.12 -3.12 -0.87
N ILE A 85 -10.34 -2.59 -1.02
CA ILE A 85 -11.06 -2.53 -2.29
C ILE A 85 -11.13 -1.07 -2.68
N ALA A 86 -10.74 -0.74 -3.91
CA ALA A 86 -10.73 0.63 -4.40
C ALA A 86 -11.39 0.74 -5.78
N TYR A 87 -12.07 1.84 -5.98
CA TYR A 87 -12.62 2.30 -7.26
C TYR A 87 -11.68 3.36 -7.83
N TRP A 88 -11.17 3.14 -9.05
CA TRP A 88 -10.36 4.10 -9.76
C TRP A 88 -11.19 4.72 -10.87
N GLN A 89 -11.29 6.03 -10.87
CA GLN A 89 -11.97 6.80 -11.88
C GLN A 89 -10.97 7.46 -12.82
N GLY A 90 -11.08 7.23 -14.12
CA GLY A 90 -10.35 7.97 -15.15
C GLY A 90 -10.91 9.39 -15.33
N ASN A 91 -10.04 10.38 -15.50
CA ASN A 91 -10.43 11.79 -15.66
C ASN A 91 -10.55 12.23 -17.13
N GLU A 92 -10.03 11.46 -18.08
CA GLU A 92 -10.14 11.76 -19.51
C GLU A 92 -11.55 11.46 -20.01
N ARG A 93 -12.09 12.34 -20.84
CA ARG A 93 -13.41 12.16 -21.46
C ARG A 93 -13.39 12.72 -22.88
N PRO A 94 -14.05 12.08 -23.85
CA PRO A 94 -14.72 10.78 -23.75
C PRO A 94 -13.72 9.61 -23.63
N THR A 95 -14.09 8.54 -22.95
CA THR A 95 -13.31 7.31 -22.86
C THR A 95 -14.24 6.10 -22.76
N ASP A 96 -13.85 4.99 -23.39
CA ASP A 96 -14.49 3.68 -23.26
C ASP A 96 -14.06 2.96 -21.95
N PHE A 97 -13.07 3.49 -21.24
CA PHE A 97 -12.49 2.91 -20.02
C PHE A 97 -12.56 3.88 -18.84
N PRO A 98 -13.79 4.25 -18.38
CA PRO A 98 -13.96 5.33 -17.40
C PRO A 98 -13.54 4.95 -15.98
N PHE A 99 -13.42 3.66 -15.67
CA PHE A 99 -13.09 3.17 -14.33
C PHE A 99 -12.53 1.75 -14.32
N LEU A 100 -11.93 1.38 -13.21
CA LEU A 100 -11.65 -0.01 -12.83
C LEU A 100 -11.78 -0.19 -11.32
N TRP A 101 -11.90 -1.45 -10.89
CA TRP A 101 -11.83 -1.86 -9.50
C TRP A 101 -10.47 -2.48 -9.21
N GLU A 102 -10.03 -2.30 -7.97
CA GLU A 102 -8.84 -2.91 -7.42
C GLU A 102 -9.18 -3.64 -6.13
N ALA A 103 -8.61 -4.84 -5.95
CA ALA A 103 -8.48 -5.52 -4.68
C ALA A 103 -7.00 -5.65 -4.34
N SER A 104 -6.60 -5.31 -3.13
CA SER A 104 -5.19 -5.35 -2.74
C SER A 104 -4.97 -5.83 -1.31
N VAL A 105 -3.78 -6.41 -1.08
CA VAL A 105 -3.26 -6.75 0.25
C VAL A 105 -1.87 -6.15 0.37
N THR A 106 -1.64 -5.40 1.46
CA THR A 106 -0.40 -4.65 1.66
C THR A 106 0.11 -4.82 3.09
N PRO A 107 1.06 -5.74 3.32
CA PRO A 107 1.87 -5.74 4.53
C PRO A 107 2.62 -4.41 4.66
N THR A 108 2.59 -3.84 5.86
CA THR A 108 3.06 -2.49 6.13
C THR A 108 3.83 -2.46 7.44
N LEU A 109 5.05 -1.94 7.41
CA LEU A 109 5.81 -1.58 8.60
C LEU A 109 5.34 -0.21 9.07
N ARG A 110 5.01 -0.10 10.36
CA ARG A 110 4.53 1.13 10.98
C ARG A 110 5.40 1.50 12.17
N TRP A 111 5.89 2.70 12.19
CA TRP A 111 6.49 3.35 13.35
C TRP A 111 5.47 4.27 14.00
N THR A 112 5.35 4.18 15.33
CA THR A 112 4.51 5.08 16.13
C THR A 112 5.39 5.77 17.16
N GLY A 113 5.43 7.10 17.10
CA GLY A 113 6.17 7.94 18.03
C GLY A 113 5.52 8.03 19.41
N PRO A 114 6.19 8.67 20.37
CA PRO A 114 5.63 8.94 21.70
C PRO A 114 4.32 9.70 21.62
N ALA A 115 3.37 9.35 22.48
CA ALA A 115 2.11 10.11 22.57
C ALA A 115 2.35 11.50 23.19
N ILE A 116 1.67 12.51 22.65
CA ILE A 116 1.60 13.87 23.18
C ILE A 116 0.12 14.14 23.48
N GLY A 117 -0.26 14.00 24.73
CA GLY A 117 -1.67 13.99 25.13
C GLY A 117 -2.41 12.80 24.51
N GLU A 118 -3.54 13.07 23.86
CA GLU A 118 -4.35 12.06 23.15
C GLU A 118 -3.94 11.86 21.68
N ALA A 119 -2.77 12.33 21.26
CA ALA A 119 -2.30 12.17 19.90
C ALA A 119 -0.90 11.54 19.83
N ALA A 120 -0.66 10.71 18.82
CA ALA A 120 0.63 10.15 18.48
C ALA A 120 0.90 10.29 16.98
N PHE A 121 2.08 10.75 16.61
CA PHE A 121 2.50 10.75 15.22
C PHE A 121 2.89 9.33 14.80
N PHE A 122 2.59 8.97 13.55
CA PHE A 122 3.06 7.74 12.96
C PHE A 122 3.56 7.94 11.52
N ALA A 123 4.43 7.04 11.10
CA ALA A 123 4.85 6.88 9.71
C ALA A 123 4.76 5.39 9.33
N GLU A 124 4.42 5.12 8.08
CA GLU A 124 4.24 3.75 7.60
C GLU A 124 4.74 3.58 6.18
N ALA A 125 5.27 2.39 5.88
CA ALA A 125 5.70 1.99 4.55
C ALA A 125 5.32 0.54 4.30
N GLY A 126 4.74 0.26 3.14
CA GLY A 126 4.27 -1.07 2.79
C GLY A 126 4.57 -1.43 1.34
N LEU A 127 4.66 -2.73 1.11
CA LEU A 127 4.78 -3.33 -0.21
C LEU A 127 3.81 -4.49 -0.31
N GLY A 128 2.95 -4.49 -1.32
CA GLY A 128 1.89 -5.47 -1.47
C GLY A 128 1.61 -5.83 -2.91
N VAL A 129 0.48 -6.52 -3.07
CA VAL A 129 -0.03 -6.96 -4.37
C VAL A 129 -1.45 -6.44 -4.57
N SER A 130 -1.79 -6.22 -5.84
CA SER A 130 -3.09 -5.74 -6.29
C SER A 130 -3.59 -6.57 -7.46
N ALA A 131 -4.89 -6.78 -7.50
CA ALA A 131 -5.61 -7.33 -8.64
C ALA A 131 -6.55 -6.27 -9.20
N LEU A 132 -6.39 -5.92 -10.48
CA LEU A 132 -7.21 -4.96 -11.18
C LEU A 132 -8.31 -5.66 -11.98
N SER A 133 -9.51 -5.10 -12.05
CA SER A 133 -10.62 -5.63 -12.86
C SER A 133 -10.42 -5.43 -14.36
N ALA A 134 -9.54 -4.51 -14.75
CA ALA A 134 -9.21 -4.19 -16.14
C ALA A 134 -7.75 -3.77 -16.26
N THR A 135 -7.19 -3.88 -17.47
CA THR A 135 -5.82 -3.45 -17.79
C THR A 135 -5.74 -2.06 -18.42
N ARG A 136 -6.88 -1.35 -18.53
CA ARG A 136 -6.96 0.02 -19.04
C ARG A 136 -7.83 0.85 -18.11
N LEU A 137 -7.43 2.10 -17.90
CA LEU A 137 -8.17 3.07 -17.08
C LEU A 137 -8.65 4.28 -17.90
N ASN A 138 -7.99 4.56 -19.00
CA ASN A 138 -8.36 5.57 -19.99
C ASN A 138 -7.61 5.27 -21.29
N GLU A 139 -7.65 6.16 -22.28
CA GLU A 139 -7.03 5.94 -23.59
C GLU A 139 -5.49 5.86 -23.54
N THR A 140 -4.88 6.46 -22.52
CA THR A 140 -3.42 6.60 -22.40
C THR A 140 -2.79 5.77 -21.28
N ARG A 141 -3.61 5.11 -20.42
CA ARG A 141 -3.13 4.38 -19.24
C ARG A 141 -3.37 2.88 -19.35
N HIS A 142 -2.30 2.12 -19.60
CA HIS A 142 -2.33 0.68 -19.84
C HIS A 142 -1.40 -0.07 -18.86
N PHE A 143 -1.89 -1.15 -18.28
CA PHE A 143 -1.20 -1.90 -17.23
C PHE A 143 -0.64 -3.25 -17.68
N ALA A 144 -0.89 -3.70 -18.90
CA ALA A 144 -0.50 -4.99 -19.51
C ALA A 144 -0.92 -6.26 -18.74
N SER A 145 -1.17 -6.17 -17.44
CA SER A 145 -1.68 -7.27 -16.60
C SER A 145 -2.62 -6.77 -15.52
N THR A 146 -3.54 -7.62 -15.09
CA THR A 146 -4.42 -7.36 -13.95
C THR A 146 -3.69 -7.50 -12.62
N PHE A 147 -2.62 -8.28 -12.57
CA PHE A 147 -1.74 -8.38 -11.40
C PHE A 147 -0.77 -7.20 -11.38
N GLN A 148 -0.69 -6.52 -10.24
CA GLN A 148 0.21 -5.39 -9.99
C GLN A 148 0.88 -5.55 -8.62
N PHE A 149 2.03 -4.94 -8.45
CA PHE A 149 2.57 -4.60 -7.13
C PHE A 149 2.01 -3.25 -6.68
N ASN A 150 1.90 -3.05 -5.38
CA ASN A 150 1.63 -1.74 -4.82
C ASN A 150 2.64 -1.40 -3.74
N GLU A 151 3.11 -0.16 -3.76
CA GLU A 151 3.97 0.42 -2.76
C GLU A 151 3.21 1.55 -2.09
N HIS A 152 3.31 1.65 -0.76
CA HIS A 152 2.58 2.65 -0.04
C HIS A 152 3.45 3.29 1.04
N PHE A 153 3.34 4.60 1.15
CA PHE A 153 3.96 5.41 2.20
C PHE A 153 2.88 6.29 2.80
N GLY A 154 2.85 6.36 4.13
CA GLY A 154 1.91 7.20 4.85
C GLY A 154 2.55 7.85 6.06
N ALA A 155 2.04 9.03 6.41
CA ALA A 155 2.39 9.69 7.67
C ALA A 155 1.20 10.50 8.20
N GLY A 156 0.99 10.49 9.51
CA GLY A 156 -0.18 11.11 10.09
C GLY A 156 -0.22 11.04 11.61
N PHE A 157 -1.40 11.22 12.14
CA PHE A 157 -1.66 11.23 13.56
C PHE A 157 -2.76 10.22 13.92
N ALA A 158 -2.51 9.45 14.97
CA ALA A 158 -3.52 8.72 15.71
C ALA A 158 -3.98 9.61 16.87
N PHE A 159 -5.28 9.74 17.10
CA PHE A 159 -5.85 10.67 18.07
C PHE A 159 -7.17 10.20 18.68
N GLY A 160 -7.63 10.92 19.70
CA GLY A 160 -8.83 10.60 20.45
C GLY A 160 -8.62 9.48 21.49
N PRO A 161 -9.67 9.08 22.22
CA PRO A 161 -9.56 8.07 23.27
C PRO A 161 -8.91 6.78 22.75
N LYS A 162 -7.85 6.31 23.42
CA LYS A 162 -7.05 5.14 23.02
C LYS A 162 -6.49 5.22 21.57
N HIS A 163 -6.28 6.40 21.03
CA HIS A 163 -5.86 6.62 19.64
C HIS A 163 -6.79 5.96 18.60
N ARG A 164 -8.09 6.00 18.88
CA ARG A 164 -9.12 5.32 18.07
C ARG A 164 -9.20 5.80 16.62
N TYR A 165 -8.85 7.06 16.36
CA TYR A 165 -8.94 7.67 15.04
C TYR A 165 -7.55 7.91 14.45
N GLU A 166 -7.42 7.75 13.15
CA GLU A 166 -6.19 8.09 12.43
C GLU A 166 -6.51 8.93 11.21
N LEU A 167 -5.69 9.95 10.99
CA LEU A 167 -5.69 10.76 9.76
C LEU A 167 -4.27 10.83 9.22
N ALA A 168 -4.07 10.45 7.96
CA ALA A 168 -2.76 10.47 7.33
C ALA A 168 -2.78 11.02 5.92
N ALA A 169 -1.67 11.66 5.53
CA ALA A 169 -1.28 11.82 4.14
C ALA A 169 -0.74 10.48 3.62
N TYR A 170 -0.94 10.24 2.33
CA TYR A 170 -0.75 8.93 1.72
C TYR A 170 -0.22 9.09 0.30
N LEU A 171 0.83 8.33 -0.01
CA LEU A 171 1.40 8.18 -1.34
C LEU A 171 1.39 6.69 -1.69
N ARG A 172 0.85 6.34 -2.84
CA ARG A 172 0.77 4.97 -3.30
C ARG A 172 1.15 4.86 -4.77
N HIS A 173 2.05 3.93 -5.08
CA HIS A 173 2.39 3.56 -6.45
C HIS A 173 1.89 2.14 -6.76
N VAL A 174 1.32 1.97 -7.96
CA VAL A 174 0.84 0.67 -8.45
C VAL A 174 1.42 0.43 -9.83
N SER A 175 2.13 -0.68 -10.01
CA SER A 175 2.72 -1.07 -11.29
C SER A 175 3.03 -2.57 -11.32
N ASN A 176 3.24 -3.15 -12.50
CA ASN A 176 3.61 -4.57 -12.60
C ASN A 176 5.12 -4.82 -12.46
N GLY A 177 5.91 -3.83 -12.04
CA GLY A 177 7.36 -3.96 -11.86
C GLY A 177 8.13 -4.23 -13.16
N SER A 178 7.59 -3.83 -14.31
CA SER A 178 8.14 -4.10 -15.67
C SER A 178 8.24 -5.60 -15.99
N ILE A 179 7.35 -6.43 -15.41
CA ILE A 179 7.24 -7.85 -15.77
C ILE A 179 6.67 -7.99 -17.19
N LYS A 180 5.78 -7.08 -17.57
CA LYS A 180 5.14 -7.04 -18.89
C LYS A 180 4.89 -5.60 -19.32
N GLU A 181 5.12 -5.31 -20.60
CA GLU A 181 4.84 -3.99 -21.20
C GLU A 181 3.49 -4.00 -21.98
N PRO A 182 2.79 -2.84 -22.06
CA PRO A 182 3.12 -1.55 -21.43
C PRO A 182 2.91 -1.56 -19.93
N ASN A 183 3.76 -0.83 -19.17
CA ASN A 183 3.65 -0.69 -17.73
C ASN A 183 3.63 0.79 -17.34
N ASP A 184 2.52 1.46 -17.61
CA ASP A 184 2.39 2.91 -17.33
C ASP A 184 2.39 3.20 -15.82
N GLY A 185 2.03 2.23 -14.97
CA GLY A 185 1.88 2.40 -13.55
C GLY A 185 0.93 3.54 -13.18
N ASN A 186 0.64 3.73 -11.93
CA ASN A 186 -0.05 4.92 -11.45
C ASN A 186 0.40 5.27 -10.03
N THR A 187 0.65 6.56 -9.79
CA THR A 187 0.99 7.07 -8.47
C THR A 187 -0.14 7.96 -7.98
N PHE A 188 -0.63 7.66 -6.78
CA PHE A 188 -1.70 8.38 -6.10
C PHE A 188 -1.15 9.11 -4.89
N VAL A 189 -1.62 10.35 -4.69
CA VAL A 189 -1.38 11.15 -3.49
C VAL A 189 -2.73 11.56 -2.92
N GLY A 190 -2.92 11.41 -1.63
CA GLY A 190 -4.21 11.72 -1.01
C GLY A 190 -4.20 11.58 0.51
N GLY A 191 -5.37 11.33 1.05
CA GLY A 191 -5.61 11.15 2.47
C GLY A 191 -6.31 9.83 2.79
N VAL A 192 -6.07 9.35 4.00
CA VAL A 192 -6.76 8.20 4.56
C VAL A 192 -7.25 8.56 5.97
N PHE A 193 -8.50 8.22 6.24
CA PHE A 193 -9.08 8.26 7.57
C PHE A 193 -9.38 6.83 8.02
N ARG A 194 -9.06 6.50 9.28
CA ARG A 194 -9.25 5.17 9.84
C ARG A 194 -9.87 5.23 11.21
N ILE A 195 -10.58 4.16 11.58
CA ILE A 195 -11.18 3.96 12.90
C ILE A 195 -10.77 2.58 13.39
N ALA A 196 -10.18 2.51 14.59
CA ALA A 196 -9.99 1.25 15.30
C ALA A 196 -11.34 0.70 15.77
N LEU A 197 -11.51 -0.61 15.63
CA LEU A 197 -12.63 -1.35 16.19
C LEU A 197 -12.23 -1.83 17.60
N ASP A 198 -13.14 -1.73 18.55
CA ASP A 198 -12.94 -2.17 19.96
C ASP A 198 -13.02 -3.69 20.05
#